data_692eefafd0ba902a45140212870fc5b2
#
_entry.id   692eefafd0ba902a45140212870fc5b2
#
_cell.length_a   1.000
_cell.length_b   1.000
_cell.length_c   1.000
_cell.angle_alpha   90.00
_cell.angle_beta   90.00
_cell.angle_gamma   90.00
#
_symmetry.space_group_name_H-M   'P 1'
#
loop_
_entity.id
_entity.type
_entity.pdbx_description
1 polymer ?
#
loop_
_entity_poly.entity_id
_entity_poly.type
_entity_poly.pdbx_seq_one_letter_code
_entity_poly.pdbx_strand_id
1 'polypeptide(L)'
;MHKMQTITLIGNGFWRAECKNTRLHAYGRFDGKRKACKWQSNNLVLRCLVPLAAACVFLLVGGNTVIAADRTTLFLPLASEVQGSEVEGSEAVDGLFADIALGEQASPGWKAYRRLWQAHHADPANAGIRRFLGLPLKGDFESTAKRGRGAPRWLAWKSGSYAQVDTAHFVLYSKAGREASMRVAEDLEHCYWVWTQMFFPLWESSAQVSLALKEMGDDESVTSFLESSPQRITTRRKLRVVLCSNADEYRKVLGATPGVELSTGFYSDKYKTVLLFASEQDDPATRRHELVHQLFREATRSGLGRSMPATNEGFWLIEGIAGYFESLHLGPKIATVGGWNASRLQFARYRLLVGGDAMPMDELRRDGREAAQARSDIARWYAHAILRTHQLLDGRSTRDRQWVYGQLASLYRINAQSASLEDELDWNGLDRSVRNFLKVDDQHLVDNRVSYPIQQLCLAGCEVSEAGLQTIPVSPSLQWLDLSHLPIGNAAVQRLVPVPEKLEQLNLEATRIDSGLGNWLRKATRLNEVDLSWTKVGDEAIESLAGATRITTLWMTGTQISDQSVTRILKIPELKSVDVQRTNVSDAGVIQLQVGGAQLNVNPLELRTQ
;
A
#
# COMPACT_ATOMS: atom_id res chain seq x y z
N MET A 1 -18.97 29.67 2.62
CA MET A 1 -19.42 28.32 2.21
C MET A 1 -18.30 27.70 1.38
N HIS A 2 -17.33 27.06 2.02
CA HIS A 2 -16.19 26.41 1.38
C HIS A 2 -16.55 24.96 1.10
N LYS A 3 -16.39 24.54 -0.16
CA LYS A 3 -16.57 23.16 -0.58
C LYS A 3 -15.45 22.32 0.03
N MET A 4 -15.73 21.57 1.06
CA MET A 4 -14.88 20.49 1.53
C MET A 4 -14.93 19.36 0.49
N GLN A 5 -13.83 19.15 -0.20
CA GLN A 5 -13.60 17.96 -1.03
C GLN A 5 -12.90 16.93 -0.15
N THR A 6 -13.65 15.99 0.38
CA THR A 6 -13.09 14.78 0.97
C THR A 6 -12.80 13.82 -0.18
N ILE A 7 -11.55 13.74 -0.61
CA ILE A 7 -11.11 12.73 -1.57
C ILE A 7 -10.85 11.47 -0.78
N THR A 8 -11.82 10.59 -0.72
CA THR A 8 -11.60 9.22 -0.27
C THR A 8 -10.91 8.48 -1.41
N LEU A 9 -9.82 7.83 -1.08
CA LEU A 9 -9.03 7.02 -1.99
C LEU A 9 -9.91 5.97 -2.65
N ILE A 10 -10.03 6.05 -3.97
CA ILE A 10 -10.74 5.05 -4.77
C ILE A 10 -9.97 3.74 -4.63
N GLY A 11 -10.61 2.75 -4.05
CA GLY A 11 -10.06 1.40 -3.96
C GLY A 11 -9.81 0.85 -5.37
N ASN A 12 -8.67 0.22 -5.55
CA ASN A 12 -8.19 -0.56 -6.71
C ASN A 12 -8.66 -0.14 -8.13
N GLY A 13 -9.06 1.08 -8.31
CA GLY A 13 -9.49 1.66 -9.56
C GLY A 13 -8.80 3.00 -9.77
N PHE A 14 -7.73 2.98 -10.55
CA PHE A 14 -7.22 4.12 -11.32
C PHE A 14 -7.15 5.48 -10.61
N TRP A 15 -5.95 5.82 -10.19
CA TRP A 15 -5.57 7.20 -10.08
C TRP A 15 -5.50 7.78 -11.52
N ARG A 16 -6.61 8.28 -12.04
CA ARG A 16 -6.54 9.28 -13.10
C ARG A 16 -5.88 10.49 -12.48
N ALA A 17 -4.61 10.67 -12.75
CA ALA A 17 -4.01 11.98 -12.68
C ALA A 17 -4.63 12.82 -13.80
N GLU A 18 -5.82 13.39 -13.57
CA GLU A 18 -6.25 14.56 -14.30
C GLU A 18 -5.34 15.71 -13.84
N CYS A 19 -4.22 15.85 -14.50
CA CYS A 19 -3.48 17.09 -14.52
C CYS A 19 -4.32 18.15 -15.21
N LYS A 20 -5.28 18.74 -14.49
CA LYS A 20 -5.90 20.00 -14.93
C LYS A 20 -4.90 21.11 -14.66
N ASN A 21 -4.33 21.64 -15.74
CA ASN A 21 -3.65 22.92 -15.88
C ASN A 21 -3.72 23.81 -14.64
N THR A 22 -2.64 23.91 -13.91
CA THR A 22 -2.36 25.05 -13.05
C THR A 22 -1.18 25.79 -13.68
N ARG A 23 -1.51 26.83 -14.48
CA ARG A 23 -0.55 27.82 -14.94
C ARG A 23 0.04 28.52 -13.73
N LEU A 24 1.27 28.22 -13.39
CA LEU A 24 2.09 29.05 -12.52
C LEU A 24 2.68 30.19 -13.36
N HIS A 25 2.07 31.37 -13.27
CA HIS A 25 2.70 32.61 -13.67
C HIS A 25 3.77 32.96 -12.65
N ALA A 26 5.01 32.64 -12.95
CA ALA A 26 6.16 33.23 -12.27
C ALA A 26 6.68 34.39 -13.14
N TYR A 27 6.29 35.63 -12.80
CA TYR A 27 6.99 36.83 -13.19
C TYR A 27 8.23 37.00 -12.31
N GLY A 28 9.40 36.85 -12.88
CA GLY A 28 10.67 37.21 -12.26
C GLY A 28 11.66 37.62 -13.33
N ARG A 29 11.69 38.92 -13.63
CA ARG A 29 12.81 39.53 -14.40
C ARG A 29 14.09 39.36 -13.63
N PHE A 30 15.09 38.73 -14.20
CA PHE A 30 16.48 38.93 -13.80
C PHE A 30 17.32 39.37 -14.98
N ASP A 31 17.90 40.53 -14.79
CA ASP A 31 18.79 41.24 -15.70
C ASP A 31 20.18 40.59 -15.70
N GLY A 32 20.83 40.67 -16.84
CA GLY A 32 22.05 39.96 -17.18
C GLY A 32 23.29 40.34 -16.41
N LYS A 33 24.23 39.43 -16.42
CA LYS A 33 25.67 39.65 -16.73
C LYS A 33 26.40 38.31 -16.80
N ARG A 34 26.84 37.97 -18.01
CA ARG A 34 27.78 36.87 -18.28
C ARG A 34 29.15 37.18 -17.67
N LYS A 35 29.73 36.22 -16.93
CA LYS A 35 31.20 36.11 -16.80
C LYS A 35 31.59 34.65 -17.09
N ALA A 36 32.37 34.54 -18.15
CA ALA A 36 33.06 33.34 -18.58
C ALA A 36 34.21 33.03 -17.62
N CYS A 37 34.33 31.81 -17.14
CA CYS A 37 35.55 31.29 -16.54
C CYS A 37 36.10 30.16 -17.40
N LYS A 38 37.31 30.43 -17.96
CA LYS A 38 38.16 29.47 -18.68
C LYS A 38 38.74 28.46 -17.69
N TRP A 39 38.66 27.19 -18.03
CA TRP A 39 39.48 26.15 -17.42
C TRP A 39 40.63 25.81 -18.34
N GLN A 40 41.88 26.02 -17.84
CA GLN A 40 43.11 25.52 -18.46
C GLN A 40 43.44 24.14 -17.87
N SER A 41 43.73 23.22 -18.76
CA SER A 41 44.33 21.91 -18.48
C SER A 41 45.82 22.09 -18.14
N ASN A 42 46.28 21.40 -17.09
CA ASN A 42 47.72 21.09 -16.97
C ASN A 42 47.90 19.65 -16.50
N ASN A 43 48.49 18.87 -17.38
CA ASN A 43 49.09 17.56 -17.11
C ASN A 43 50.32 17.69 -16.22
N LEU A 44 50.45 16.82 -15.22
CA LEU A 44 51.80 16.41 -14.77
C LEU A 44 51.81 14.95 -14.36
N VAL A 45 52.64 14.20 -15.05
CA VAL A 45 53.02 12.80 -14.80
C VAL A 45 54.12 12.80 -13.74
N LEU A 46 53.99 11.97 -12.68
CA LEU A 46 55.17 11.44 -11.98
C LEU A 46 54.93 10.03 -11.47
N ARG A 47 55.79 9.11 -11.94
CA ARG A 47 55.99 7.74 -11.43
C ARG A 47 56.89 7.81 -10.18
N CYS A 48 56.65 6.94 -9.19
CA CYS A 48 57.70 6.20 -8.44
C CYS A 48 57.10 5.16 -7.51
N LEU A 49 57.37 3.90 -7.77
CA LEU A 49 57.88 2.77 -6.93
C LEU A 49 57.33 2.48 -5.51
N VAL A 50 56.91 1.23 -5.39
CA VAL A 50 56.52 0.43 -4.21
C VAL A 50 57.73 0.16 -3.27
N PRO A 51 57.57 -0.06 -1.93
CA PRO A 51 57.42 -1.46 -1.49
C PRO A 51 56.41 -1.73 -0.37
N LEU A 52 56.06 -3.01 -0.29
CA LEU A 52 55.18 -3.70 0.65
C LEU A 52 55.44 -3.36 2.14
N ALA A 53 54.34 -3.11 2.87
CA ALA A 53 54.20 -3.48 4.28
C ALA A 53 52.73 -3.81 4.52
N ALA A 54 52.47 -5.04 4.99
CA ALA A 54 51.19 -5.53 5.40
C ALA A 54 50.69 -4.76 6.62
N ALA A 55 49.62 -4.00 6.46
CA ALA A 55 48.80 -3.49 7.56
C ALA A 55 47.35 -3.74 7.19
N CYS A 56 46.65 -4.54 8.01
CA CYS A 56 45.21 -4.71 7.95
C CYS A 56 44.55 -3.34 8.09
N VAL A 57 44.20 -2.74 6.96
CA VAL A 57 43.26 -1.63 6.94
C VAL A 57 41.89 -2.23 6.67
N PHE A 58 41.06 -2.28 7.72
CA PHE A 58 39.62 -2.38 7.55
C PHE A 58 39.19 -1.19 6.69
N LEU A 59 39.08 -1.39 5.40
CA LEU A 59 38.31 -0.54 4.52
C LEU A 59 36.84 -0.70 4.94
N LEU A 60 36.36 0.25 5.73
CA LEU A 60 34.94 0.60 5.80
C LEU A 60 34.52 1.03 4.38
N VAL A 61 34.22 0.04 3.55
CA VAL A 61 33.36 0.25 2.40
C VAL A 61 31.98 0.50 3.04
N GLY A 62 31.64 1.78 3.18
CA GLY A 62 30.27 2.20 3.43
C GLY A 62 29.43 1.83 2.19
N GLY A 63 29.15 0.56 2.05
CA GLY A 63 28.07 0.09 1.17
C GLY A 63 26.79 0.71 1.71
N ASN A 64 26.14 1.54 0.92
CA ASN A 64 24.76 1.94 1.17
C ASN A 64 23.91 0.64 1.14
N THR A 65 23.74 0.02 2.31
CA THR A 65 22.81 -1.08 2.47
C THR A 65 21.43 -0.53 2.14
N VAL A 66 20.82 -1.09 1.10
CA VAL A 66 19.43 -0.81 0.75
C VAL A 66 18.59 -1.27 1.94
N ILE A 67 17.96 -0.32 2.63
CA ILE A 67 17.02 -0.60 3.72
C ILE A 67 15.64 -0.55 3.08
N ALA A 68 15.25 -1.65 2.44
CA ALA A 68 13.92 -1.75 1.86
C ALA A 68 12.88 -2.18 2.91
N ALA A 69 11.60 -1.96 2.58
CA ALA A 69 10.48 -2.20 3.48
C ALA A 69 10.29 -3.68 3.82
N ASP A 70 10.41 -4.02 5.09
CA ASP A 70 10.14 -5.35 5.62
C ASP A 70 8.65 -5.51 5.98
N ARG A 71 8.12 -6.75 5.90
CA ARG A 71 6.73 -7.04 6.27
C ARG A 71 6.59 -7.34 7.74
N THR A 72 5.45 -6.92 8.30
CA THR A 72 5.00 -7.41 9.61
C THR A 72 4.13 -8.64 9.41
N THR A 73 4.49 -9.76 10.04
CA THR A 73 3.73 -11.02 9.98
C THR A 73 3.00 -11.29 11.28
N LEU A 74 1.75 -11.76 11.17
CA LEU A 74 0.79 -11.92 12.26
C LEU A 74 0.02 -13.22 12.10
N PHE A 75 -0.49 -13.78 13.21
CA PHE A 75 -1.24 -15.03 13.19
C PHE A 75 -2.73 -14.81 12.90
N LEU A 76 -3.33 -15.81 12.23
CA LEU A 76 -4.76 -15.87 11.97
C LEU A 76 -5.44 -16.90 12.90
N PRO A 77 -6.75 -16.76 13.16
CA PRO A 77 -7.53 -17.71 13.96
C PRO A 77 -7.80 -19.01 13.18
N LEU A 78 -6.84 -19.92 13.15
CA LEU A 78 -6.94 -21.20 12.44
C LEU A 78 -7.92 -22.16 13.14
N ALA A 79 -8.61 -23.03 12.38
CA ALA A 79 -9.57 -24.02 12.91
C ALA A 79 -8.98 -25.40 13.14
N SER A 80 -8.13 -25.86 12.26
CA SER A 80 -7.57 -27.21 12.27
C SER A 80 -6.30 -27.28 11.43
N GLU A 81 -5.56 -28.36 11.58
CA GLU A 81 -4.46 -28.69 10.68
C GLU A 81 -4.95 -28.73 9.24
N VAL A 82 -4.51 -27.79 8.41
CA VAL A 82 -4.65 -27.90 6.96
C VAL A 82 -3.68 -28.99 6.53
N GLN A 83 -4.20 -30.21 6.34
CA GLN A 83 -3.42 -31.30 5.75
C GLN A 83 -2.98 -30.89 4.34
N GLY A 84 -1.66 -30.82 4.14
CA GLY A 84 -1.08 -30.78 2.80
C GLY A 84 -0.66 -29.40 2.31
N SER A 85 0.46 -28.99 2.79
CA SER A 85 1.65 -28.50 2.07
C SER A 85 2.71 -28.23 3.12
N GLU A 86 3.79 -28.96 3.07
CA GLU A 86 5.02 -28.61 3.79
C GLU A 86 5.38 -27.19 3.38
N VAL A 87 5.06 -26.23 4.24
CA VAL A 87 5.72 -24.93 4.20
C VAL A 87 7.09 -25.20 4.79
N GLU A 88 8.09 -25.33 3.92
CA GLU A 88 9.48 -25.22 4.31
C GLU A 88 9.61 -23.98 5.21
N GLY A 89 10.00 -24.20 6.47
CA GLY A 89 10.42 -23.14 7.32
C GLY A 89 9.78 -23.06 8.70
N SER A 90 9.97 -24.08 9.57
CA SER A 90 9.79 -23.86 11.01
C SER A 90 10.79 -22.79 11.53
N GLU A 91 11.95 -22.64 10.87
CA GLU A 91 12.93 -21.60 11.16
C GLU A 91 12.46 -20.17 10.77
N ALA A 92 11.62 -20.04 9.73
CA ALA A 92 11.05 -18.75 9.34
C ALA A 92 10.02 -18.21 10.35
N VAL A 93 9.36 -19.08 11.13
CA VAL A 93 8.34 -18.66 12.10
C VAL A 93 8.96 -18.06 13.36
N ASP A 94 10.10 -18.53 13.80
CA ASP A 94 10.80 -17.97 14.96
C ASP A 94 11.44 -16.61 14.67
N GLY A 95 11.90 -16.37 13.43
CA GLY A 95 12.35 -15.05 12.96
C GLY A 95 11.22 -14.05 12.76
N LEU A 96 10.04 -14.53 12.39
CA LEU A 96 8.89 -13.72 11.96
C LEU A 96 8.30 -12.81 13.06
N PHE A 97 8.38 -13.22 14.32
CA PHE A 97 7.90 -12.45 15.48
C PHE A 97 8.98 -11.60 16.15
N ALA A 98 10.24 -11.89 15.89
CA ALA A 98 11.35 -11.09 16.42
C ALA A 98 11.24 -9.62 15.96
N ASP A 99 10.65 -9.38 14.79
CA ASP A 99 10.60 -8.06 14.15
C ASP A 99 9.43 -7.15 14.54
N ILE A 100 8.34 -7.67 15.13
CA ILE A 100 7.38 -6.79 15.83
C ILE A 100 8.01 -6.32 17.17
N ALA A 101 9.25 -6.71 17.39
CA ALA A 101 9.96 -6.37 18.61
C ALA A 101 10.04 -4.86 18.76
N LEU A 102 9.20 -4.32 19.60
CA LEU A 102 9.57 -3.15 20.40
C LEU A 102 10.73 -3.56 21.34
N GLY A 103 11.59 -4.48 20.89
CA GLY A 103 12.73 -4.99 21.61
C GLY A 103 12.40 -5.51 23.01
N GLU A 104 13.38 -5.47 23.88
CA GLU A 104 13.29 -5.79 25.31
C GLU A 104 12.27 -4.92 26.08
N GLN A 105 11.76 -3.85 25.47
CA GLN A 105 10.81 -2.89 26.05
C GLN A 105 9.33 -3.26 25.88
N ALA A 106 9.01 -4.41 25.24
CA ALA A 106 7.63 -4.88 25.17
C ALA A 106 7.10 -5.13 26.59
N SER A 107 5.88 -4.63 26.89
CA SER A 107 5.27 -4.87 28.19
C SER A 107 5.11 -6.38 28.45
N PRO A 108 5.19 -6.84 29.72
CA PRO A 108 4.98 -8.27 30.04
C PRO A 108 3.66 -8.80 29.45
N GLY A 109 2.59 -8.01 29.50
CA GLY A 109 1.29 -8.38 28.93
C GLY A 109 1.34 -8.57 27.41
N TRP A 110 2.13 -7.78 26.69
CA TRP A 110 2.30 -7.96 25.25
C TRP A 110 3.11 -9.21 24.92
N LYS A 111 4.18 -9.47 25.65
CA LYS A 111 4.95 -10.72 25.51
C LYS A 111 4.05 -11.94 25.72
N ALA A 112 3.24 -11.94 26.80
CA ALA A 112 2.27 -13.00 27.09
C ALA A 112 1.24 -13.17 25.98
N TYR A 113 0.68 -12.07 25.45
CA TYR A 113 -0.29 -12.11 24.35
C TYR A 113 0.31 -12.73 23.08
N ARG A 114 1.56 -12.40 22.75
CA ARG A 114 2.28 -13.00 21.62
C ARG A 114 2.51 -14.49 21.82
N ARG A 115 2.94 -14.91 23.00
CA ARG A 115 3.14 -16.33 23.34
C ARG A 115 1.85 -17.13 23.19
N LEU A 116 0.68 -16.55 23.54
CA LEU A 116 -0.63 -17.18 23.33
C LEU A 116 -0.94 -17.38 21.84
N TRP A 117 -0.64 -16.39 20.99
CA TRP A 117 -0.82 -16.51 19.53
C TRP A 117 0.16 -17.51 18.90
N GLN A 118 1.42 -17.57 19.37
CA GLN A 118 2.39 -18.58 18.96
C GLN A 118 1.93 -19.98 19.33
N ALA A 119 1.45 -20.16 20.57
CA ALA A 119 0.91 -21.42 21.02
C ALA A 119 -0.37 -21.82 20.24
N HIS A 120 -1.24 -20.86 19.91
CA HIS A 120 -2.38 -21.11 19.01
C HIS A 120 -1.94 -21.55 17.61
N HIS A 121 -0.90 -20.94 17.06
CA HIS A 121 -0.38 -21.32 15.75
C HIS A 121 0.22 -22.74 15.77
N ALA A 122 0.90 -23.11 16.84
CA ALA A 122 1.47 -24.46 17.04
C ALA A 122 0.39 -25.53 17.27
N ASP A 123 -0.69 -25.19 18.01
CA ASP A 123 -1.84 -26.07 18.27
C ASP A 123 -3.16 -25.32 18.06
N PRO A 124 -3.62 -25.19 16.80
CA PRO A 124 -4.83 -24.45 16.47
C PRO A 124 -6.12 -25.03 17.05
N ALA A 125 -6.12 -26.33 17.40
CA ALA A 125 -7.27 -27.02 17.95
C ALA A 125 -7.44 -26.82 19.47
N ASN A 126 -6.46 -26.25 20.16
CA ASN A 126 -6.47 -26.09 21.61
C ASN A 126 -7.63 -25.23 22.10
N ALA A 127 -8.62 -25.88 22.69
CA ALA A 127 -9.85 -25.23 23.15
C ALA A 127 -9.60 -24.20 24.27
N GLY A 128 -8.58 -24.40 25.11
CA GLY A 128 -8.18 -23.48 26.18
C GLY A 128 -7.67 -22.15 25.61
N ILE A 129 -6.71 -22.21 24.69
CA ILE A 129 -6.14 -21.07 24.01
C ILE A 129 -7.22 -20.31 23.22
N ARG A 130 -8.01 -21.03 22.42
CA ARG A 130 -9.09 -20.44 21.62
C ARG A 130 -10.11 -19.71 22.50
N ARG A 131 -10.52 -20.32 23.61
CA ARG A 131 -11.45 -19.70 24.56
C ARG A 131 -10.85 -18.46 25.19
N PHE A 132 -9.58 -18.50 25.60
CA PHE A 132 -8.92 -17.36 26.22
C PHE A 132 -8.76 -16.18 25.25
N LEU A 133 -8.31 -16.44 24.02
CA LEU A 133 -8.19 -15.42 22.97
C LEU A 133 -9.55 -14.93 22.47
N GLY A 134 -10.66 -15.59 22.80
CA GLY A 134 -11.99 -15.24 22.31
C GLY A 134 -12.24 -15.69 20.86
N LEU A 135 -11.45 -16.67 20.37
CA LEU A 135 -11.62 -17.27 19.05
C LEU A 135 -12.81 -18.21 19.01
N PRO A 136 -13.41 -18.44 17.83
CA PRO A 136 -14.42 -19.50 17.65
C PRO A 136 -13.88 -20.85 18.09
N LEU A 137 -14.67 -21.64 18.80
CA LEU A 137 -14.26 -22.99 19.24
C LEU A 137 -14.20 -23.98 18.09
N LYS A 138 -14.90 -23.71 17.00
CA LYS A 138 -14.89 -24.49 15.75
C LYS A 138 -14.79 -23.54 14.58
N GLY A 139 -13.96 -23.90 13.61
CA GLY A 139 -13.76 -23.07 12.42
C GLY A 139 -12.93 -21.80 12.69
N ASP A 140 -12.59 -21.09 11.63
CA ASP A 140 -11.78 -19.88 11.64
C ASP A 140 -12.63 -18.64 11.87
N PHE A 141 -13.91 -18.75 11.59
CA PHE A 141 -14.87 -17.66 11.63
C PHE A 141 -16.24 -18.17 12.10
N GLU A 142 -16.87 -17.44 13.02
CA GLU A 142 -18.22 -17.72 13.51
C GLU A 142 -19.10 -16.49 13.33
N SER A 143 -20.28 -16.69 12.77
CA SER A 143 -21.25 -15.63 12.60
C SER A 143 -22.68 -16.14 12.72
N THR A 144 -23.59 -15.26 13.11
CA THR A 144 -25.02 -15.50 13.13
C THR A 144 -25.73 -14.49 12.23
N ALA A 145 -26.32 -14.95 11.14
CA ALA A 145 -27.11 -14.12 10.25
C ALA A 145 -28.60 -14.25 10.53
N LYS A 146 -29.28 -13.13 10.74
CA LYS A 146 -30.73 -13.07 10.98
C LYS A 146 -31.37 -11.91 10.22
N ARG A 147 -32.68 -11.97 10.05
CA ARG A 147 -33.46 -10.85 9.51
C ARG A 147 -33.37 -9.67 10.47
N GLY A 148 -32.92 -8.53 9.96
CA GLY A 148 -32.63 -7.34 10.78
C GLY A 148 -33.89 -6.65 11.27
N ARG A 149 -33.92 -6.28 12.56
CA ARG A 149 -35.03 -5.59 13.21
C ARG A 149 -34.61 -4.34 13.99
N GLY A 150 -33.34 -4.23 14.37
CA GLY A 150 -32.79 -3.22 15.30
C GLY A 150 -31.74 -2.30 14.67
N ALA A 151 -31.84 -1.95 13.39
CA ALA A 151 -30.90 -1.00 12.78
C ALA A 151 -30.98 0.38 13.48
N PRO A 152 -29.86 1.11 13.55
CA PRO A 152 -29.87 2.47 14.05
C PRO A 152 -30.92 3.35 13.34
N ARG A 153 -31.65 4.16 14.09
CA ARG A 153 -32.76 5.00 13.54
C ARG A 153 -32.32 5.91 12.39
N TRP A 154 -31.09 6.39 12.43
CA TRP A 154 -30.56 7.27 11.38
C TRP A 154 -30.40 6.61 10.01
N LEU A 155 -30.31 5.25 9.93
CA LEU A 155 -30.31 4.51 8.67
C LEU A 155 -31.67 4.54 7.95
N ALA A 156 -32.76 4.79 8.69
CA ALA A 156 -34.12 4.76 8.18
C ALA A 156 -34.49 3.45 7.43
N TRP A 157 -33.80 2.36 7.73
CA TRP A 157 -34.10 1.03 7.13
C TRP A 157 -35.30 0.39 7.81
N LYS A 158 -36.25 -0.08 7.00
CA LYS A 158 -37.42 -0.77 7.50
C LYS A 158 -37.04 -2.11 8.13
N SER A 159 -37.67 -2.45 9.27
CA SER A 159 -37.52 -3.76 9.90
C SER A 159 -37.77 -4.88 8.87
N GLY A 160 -36.85 -5.83 8.82
CA GLY A 160 -36.92 -6.96 7.89
C GLY A 160 -36.48 -6.69 6.46
N SER A 161 -36.09 -5.45 6.10
CA SER A 161 -35.57 -5.11 4.76
C SER A 161 -34.05 -5.25 4.62
N TYR A 162 -33.38 -5.75 5.64
CA TYR A 162 -31.92 -5.94 5.69
C TYR A 162 -31.57 -7.19 6.50
N ALA A 163 -30.34 -7.67 6.35
CA ALA A 163 -29.77 -8.71 7.20
C ALA A 163 -28.97 -8.08 8.35
N GLN A 164 -28.97 -8.72 9.51
CA GLN A 164 -28.03 -8.45 10.58
C GLN A 164 -27.11 -9.66 10.71
N VAL A 165 -25.81 -9.45 10.58
CA VAL A 165 -24.77 -10.46 10.81
C VAL A 165 -24.03 -10.08 12.07
N ASP A 166 -24.12 -10.93 13.09
CA ASP A 166 -23.43 -10.79 14.36
C ASP A 166 -22.21 -11.71 14.35
N THR A 167 -21.02 -11.15 14.56
CA THR A 167 -19.76 -11.89 14.76
C THR A 167 -19.27 -11.71 16.20
N ALA A 168 -18.05 -12.14 16.51
CA ALA A 168 -17.47 -11.94 17.84
C ALA A 168 -17.35 -10.45 18.19
N HIS A 169 -16.86 -9.62 17.27
CA HIS A 169 -16.52 -8.21 17.52
C HIS A 169 -17.38 -7.21 16.76
N PHE A 170 -18.21 -7.66 15.80
CA PHE A 170 -18.98 -6.77 14.93
C PHE A 170 -20.48 -7.07 14.92
N VAL A 171 -21.25 -6.02 14.64
CA VAL A 171 -22.63 -6.11 14.17
C VAL A 171 -22.68 -5.46 12.80
N LEU A 172 -22.86 -6.28 11.76
CA LEU A 172 -22.98 -5.82 10.38
C LEU A 172 -24.46 -5.72 10.01
N TYR A 173 -24.93 -4.53 9.69
CA TYR A 173 -26.23 -4.30 9.07
C TYR A 173 -26.04 -4.26 7.56
N SER A 174 -26.68 -5.19 6.83
CA SER A 174 -26.41 -5.36 5.41
C SER A 174 -27.67 -5.41 4.57
N LYS A 175 -27.66 -4.70 3.46
CA LYS A 175 -28.60 -4.86 2.34
C LYS A 175 -27.96 -5.51 1.12
N ALA A 176 -26.69 -5.86 1.19
CA ALA A 176 -26.02 -6.67 0.18
C ALA A 176 -26.48 -8.12 0.23
N GLY A 177 -26.15 -8.89 -0.81
CA GLY A 177 -26.38 -10.33 -0.83
C GLY A 177 -25.68 -11.05 0.33
N ARG A 178 -26.16 -12.27 0.65
CA ARG A 178 -25.65 -13.07 1.77
C ARG A 178 -24.14 -13.31 1.66
N GLU A 179 -23.67 -13.70 0.48
CA GLU A 179 -22.27 -14.02 0.23
C GLU A 179 -21.36 -12.80 0.46
N ALA A 180 -21.70 -11.63 -0.11
CA ALA A 180 -20.97 -10.40 0.12
C ALA A 180 -20.96 -9.99 1.60
N SER A 181 -22.10 -10.15 2.29
CA SER A 181 -22.20 -9.85 3.71
C SER A 181 -21.30 -10.75 4.56
N MET A 182 -21.20 -12.03 4.21
CA MET A 182 -20.34 -12.98 4.94
C MET A 182 -18.86 -12.71 4.69
N ARG A 183 -18.44 -12.49 3.42
CA ARG A 183 -17.07 -12.11 3.11
C ARG A 183 -16.62 -10.84 3.83
N VAL A 184 -17.49 -9.83 3.85
CA VAL A 184 -17.19 -8.58 4.58
C VAL A 184 -17.05 -8.85 6.08
N ALA A 185 -17.98 -9.62 6.69
CA ALA A 185 -17.94 -9.92 8.11
C ALA A 185 -16.68 -10.71 8.52
N GLU A 186 -16.26 -11.64 7.71
CA GLU A 186 -15.04 -12.44 7.90
C GLU A 186 -13.77 -11.58 7.78
N ASP A 187 -13.66 -10.76 6.76
CA ASP A 187 -12.51 -9.85 6.56
C ASP A 187 -12.39 -8.83 7.71
N LEU A 188 -13.51 -8.33 8.24
CA LEU A 188 -13.53 -7.45 9.41
C LEU A 188 -12.94 -8.15 10.66
N GLU A 189 -13.31 -9.41 10.92
CA GLU A 189 -12.76 -10.18 12.04
C GLU A 189 -11.28 -10.45 11.87
N HIS A 190 -10.83 -10.86 10.68
CA HIS A 190 -9.40 -11.07 10.41
C HIS A 190 -8.59 -9.79 10.59
N CYS A 191 -9.07 -8.67 10.05
CA CYS A 191 -8.43 -7.38 10.24
C CYS A 191 -8.39 -6.97 11.72
N TYR A 192 -9.45 -7.23 12.49
CA TYR A 192 -9.48 -7.00 13.93
C TYR A 192 -8.38 -7.79 14.65
N TRP A 193 -8.24 -9.09 14.37
CA TRP A 193 -7.23 -9.93 15.01
C TRP A 193 -5.81 -9.47 14.66
N VAL A 194 -5.56 -9.10 13.42
CA VAL A 194 -4.28 -8.54 12.98
C VAL A 194 -3.98 -7.23 13.72
N TRP A 195 -4.95 -6.33 13.76
CA TRP A 195 -4.81 -5.05 14.44
C TRP A 195 -4.53 -5.21 15.96
N THR A 196 -5.21 -6.15 16.63
CA THR A 196 -5.00 -6.37 18.07
C THR A 196 -3.61 -6.91 18.40
N GLN A 197 -3.05 -7.76 17.55
CA GLN A 197 -1.68 -8.25 17.72
C GLN A 197 -0.65 -7.13 17.50
N MET A 198 -0.87 -6.32 16.49
CA MET A 198 0.03 -5.24 16.14
C MET A 198 0.00 -4.09 17.17
N PHE A 199 -1.18 -3.68 17.60
CA PHE A 199 -1.37 -2.51 18.46
C PHE A 199 -1.79 -2.84 19.90
N PHE A 200 -1.35 -3.99 20.42
CA PHE A 200 -1.68 -4.43 21.78
C PHE A 200 -1.53 -3.31 22.82
N PRO A 201 -0.42 -2.54 22.90
CA PRO A 201 -0.24 -1.51 23.91
C PRO A 201 -1.28 -0.40 23.90
N LEU A 202 -1.95 -0.17 22.76
CA LEU A 202 -2.93 0.90 22.61
C LEU A 202 -4.35 0.48 23.02
N TRP A 203 -4.64 -0.82 23.04
CA TRP A 203 -5.96 -1.31 23.41
C TRP A 203 -5.98 -2.17 24.69
N GLU A 204 -4.84 -2.65 25.18
CA GLU A 204 -4.76 -3.56 26.34
C GLU A 204 -5.52 -3.01 27.56
N SER A 205 -5.45 -1.72 27.81
CA SER A 205 -6.17 -1.08 28.93
C SER A 205 -7.68 -1.07 28.75
N SER A 206 -8.20 -1.26 27.54
CA SER A 206 -9.64 -1.33 27.26
C SER A 206 -10.22 -2.71 27.58
N ALA A 207 -9.40 -3.74 27.61
CA ALA A 207 -9.76 -5.08 28.01
C ALA A 207 -9.36 -5.33 29.47
N GLN A 208 -10.22 -5.99 30.24
CA GLN A 208 -9.91 -6.36 31.63
C GLN A 208 -8.77 -7.41 31.73
N VAL A 209 -8.32 -7.90 30.61
CA VAL A 209 -7.34 -9.00 30.47
C VAL A 209 -5.90 -8.54 30.62
N SER A 210 -5.61 -7.25 30.48
CA SER A 210 -4.23 -6.76 30.63
C SER A 210 -3.62 -7.10 31.99
N LEU A 211 -4.42 -7.16 33.06
CA LEU A 211 -3.95 -7.56 34.39
C LEU A 211 -3.59 -9.04 34.43
N ALA A 212 -4.47 -9.91 33.94
CA ALA A 212 -4.21 -11.36 33.91
C ALA A 212 -2.98 -11.71 33.05
N LEU A 213 -2.81 -11.04 31.89
CA LEU A 213 -1.65 -11.27 31.03
C LEU A 213 -0.32 -10.82 31.66
N LYS A 214 -0.33 -9.82 32.56
CA LYS A 214 0.87 -9.40 33.31
C LYS A 214 1.30 -10.41 34.37
N GLU A 215 0.39 -11.25 34.82
CA GLU A 215 0.64 -12.31 35.82
C GLU A 215 1.28 -13.56 35.21
N MET A 216 1.26 -13.70 33.86
CA MET A 216 1.95 -14.80 33.18
C MET A 216 3.47 -14.62 33.28
N GLY A 217 4.13 -15.50 33.99
CA GLY A 217 5.59 -15.50 34.13
C GLY A 217 6.30 -15.78 32.80
N ASP A 218 7.49 -15.24 32.62
CA ASP A 218 8.27 -15.43 31.38
C ASP A 218 8.59 -16.92 31.14
N ASP A 219 8.79 -17.72 32.17
CA ASP A 219 9.08 -19.16 32.11
C ASP A 219 7.81 -20.04 32.27
N GLU A 220 6.66 -19.46 32.58
CA GLU A 220 5.41 -20.19 32.75
C GLU A 220 4.90 -20.74 31.41
N SER A 221 4.52 -22.02 31.37
CA SER A 221 3.91 -22.56 30.15
C SER A 221 2.53 -21.98 29.91
N VAL A 222 2.16 -21.79 28.64
CA VAL A 222 0.80 -21.31 28.25
C VAL A 222 -0.27 -22.22 28.84
N THR A 223 -0.07 -23.53 28.87
CA THR A 223 -1.02 -24.49 29.42
C THR A 223 -1.24 -24.28 30.92
N SER A 224 -0.14 -24.14 31.70
CA SER A 224 -0.22 -23.88 33.15
C SER A 224 -0.93 -22.56 33.45
N PHE A 225 -0.59 -21.51 32.70
CA PHE A 225 -1.27 -20.21 32.82
C PHE A 225 -2.78 -20.31 32.56
N LEU A 226 -3.19 -21.03 31.52
CA LEU A 226 -4.60 -21.16 31.18
C LEU A 226 -5.40 -21.97 32.21
N GLU A 227 -4.78 -22.94 32.90
CA GLU A 227 -5.42 -23.68 33.99
C GLU A 227 -5.69 -22.81 35.22
N SER A 228 -4.80 -21.85 35.48
CA SER A 228 -4.92 -20.91 36.60
C SER A 228 -5.78 -19.67 36.28
N SER A 229 -5.99 -19.35 35.01
CA SER A 229 -6.67 -18.13 34.56
C SER A 229 -7.90 -18.42 33.71
N PRO A 230 -9.11 -18.57 34.31
CA PRO A 230 -10.33 -18.90 33.59
C PRO A 230 -10.89 -17.72 32.76
N GLN A 231 -10.27 -16.57 32.78
CA GLN A 231 -10.75 -15.38 32.08
C GLN A 231 -10.52 -15.50 30.57
N ARG A 232 -11.36 -14.84 29.81
CA ARG A 232 -11.19 -14.69 28.35
C ARG A 232 -11.01 -13.21 27.99
N ILE A 233 -10.32 -12.96 26.89
CA ILE A 233 -10.26 -11.64 26.28
C ILE A 233 -11.65 -11.32 25.72
N THR A 234 -12.30 -10.30 26.27
CA THR A 234 -13.61 -9.87 25.80
C THR A 234 -13.60 -8.39 25.47
N THR A 235 -14.15 -8.04 24.33
CA THR A 235 -14.48 -6.65 24.02
C THR A 235 -15.84 -6.29 24.66
N ARG A 236 -15.91 -5.09 25.23
CA ARG A 236 -17.13 -4.66 25.95
C ARG A 236 -18.30 -4.39 25.02
N ARG A 237 -18.06 -4.02 23.76
CA ARG A 237 -19.09 -3.67 22.78
C ARG A 237 -18.67 -4.11 21.41
N LYS A 238 -19.61 -4.65 20.64
CA LYS A 238 -19.42 -4.94 19.23
C LYS A 238 -19.40 -3.62 18.43
N LEU A 239 -18.50 -3.56 17.48
CA LEU A 239 -18.35 -2.46 16.53
C LEU A 239 -19.46 -2.56 15.47
N ARG A 240 -19.93 -1.41 15.01
CA ARG A 240 -21.03 -1.36 14.02
C ARG A 240 -20.49 -1.09 12.63
N VAL A 241 -20.98 -1.87 11.68
CA VAL A 241 -20.67 -1.71 10.26
C VAL A 241 -21.98 -1.75 9.48
N VAL A 242 -22.07 -0.95 8.44
CA VAL A 242 -23.20 -0.90 7.51
C VAL A 242 -22.68 -1.22 6.12
N LEU A 243 -23.32 -2.19 5.46
CA LEU A 243 -23.04 -2.56 4.07
C LEU A 243 -24.28 -2.28 3.22
N CYS A 244 -24.25 -1.20 2.47
CA CYS A 244 -25.28 -0.81 1.52
C CYS A 244 -25.30 -1.78 0.31
N SER A 245 -26.42 -1.87 -0.38
CA SER A 245 -26.56 -2.74 -1.55
C SER A 245 -25.69 -2.29 -2.73
N ASN A 246 -25.46 -0.99 -2.85
CA ASN A 246 -24.70 -0.35 -3.93
C ASN A 246 -24.28 1.07 -3.57
N ALA A 247 -23.54 1.71 -4.46
CA ALA A 247 -23.04 3.08 -4.29
C ALA A 247 -24.16 4.13 -4.16
N ASP A 248 -25.28 3.96 -4.84
CA ASP A 248 -26.39 4.93 -4.78
C ASP A 248 -27.09 4.91 -3.42
N GLU A 249 -27.31 3.73 -2.86
CA GLU A 249 -27.81 3.61 -1.49
C GLU A 249 -26.84 4.18 -0.47
N TYR A 250 -25.56 3.91 -0.64
CA TYR A 250 -24.50 4.45 0.21
C TYR A 250 -24.50 5.99 0.21
N ARG A 251 -24.53 6.62 -0.96
CA ARG A 251 -24.63 8.08 -1.08
C ARG A 251 -25.92 8.63 -0.44
N LYS A 252 -27.04 7.92 -0.62
CA LYS A 252 -28.31 8.29 0.00
C LYS A 252 -28.25 8.24 1.52
N VAL A 253 -27.62 7.24 2.10
CA VAL A 253 -27.45 7.09 3.55
C VAL A 253 -26.55 8.19 4.13
N LEU A 254 -25.49 8.55 3.44
CA LEU A 254 -24.55 9.58 3.88
C LEU A 254 -25.06 11.01 3.61
N GLY A 255 -26.03 11.18 2.71
CA GLY A 255 -26.67 12.45 2.40
C GLY A 255 -25.69 13.51 1.91
N ALA A 256 -25.79 14.73 2.42
CA ALA A 256 -24.96 15.87 2.04
C ALA A 256 -23.57 15.87 2.74
N THR A 257 -23.04 14.72 3.14
CA THR A 257 -21.68 14.64 3.69
C THR A 257 -20.68 15.01 2.58
N PRO A 258 -19.85 16.04 2.77
CA PRO A 258 -18.89 16.48 1.75
C PRO A 258 -17.91 15.35 1.36
N GLY A 259 -17.63 15.18 0.07
CA GLY A 259 -16.66 14.21 -0.45
C GLY A 259 -17.17 12.79 -0.62
N VAL A 260 -18.39 12.47 -0.20
CA VAL A 260 -19.01 11.15 -0.31
C VAL A 260 -19.17 10.67 -1.76
N GLU A 261 -19.26 11.59 -2.70
CA GLU A 261 -19.47 11.29 -4.13
C GLU A 261 -18.32 10.45 -4.74
N LEU A 262 -17.11 10.61 -4.17
CA LEU A 262 -15.89 9.92 -4.59
C LEU A 262 -15.45 8.82 -3.61
N SER A 263 -16.17 8.66 -2.49
CA SER A 263 -15.81 7.73 -1.42
C SER A 263 -16.34 6.32 -1.72
N THR A 264 -15.50 5.32 -1.52
CA THR A 264 -15.87 3.89 -1.59
C THR A 264 -16.11 3.27 -0.21
N GLY A 265 -15.82 4.00 0.86
CA GLY A 265 -16.07 3.68 2.26
C GLY A 265 -15.99 4.93 3.12
N PHE A 266 -16.50 4.88 4.35
CA PHE A 266 -16.47 6.00 5.27
C PHE A 266 -16.66 5.58 6.73
N TYR A 267 -15.73 5.94 7.61
CA TYR A 267 -15.95 5.87 9.04
C TYR A 267 -16.60 7.13 9.57
N SER A 268 -17.78 7.02 10.13
CA SER A 268 -18.51 8.12 10.76
C SER A 268 -18.26 8.18 12.26
N ASP A 269 -17.47 9.14 12.71
CA ASP A 269 -17.27 9.37 14.15
C ASP A 269 -18.58 9.77 14.84
N LYS A 270 -19.47 10.50 14.16
CA LYS A 270 -20.79 10.88 14.66
C LYS A 270 -21.66 9.65 14.97
N TYR A 271 -21.68 8.67 14.09
CA TYR A 271 -22.51 7.48 14.22
C TYR A 271 -21.78 6.29 14.82
N LYS A 272 -20.46 6.40 15.02
CA LYS A 272 -19.60 5.30 15.47
C LYS A 272 -19.82 4.06 14.60
N THR A 273 -19.67 4.22 13.29
CA THR A 273 -20.05 3.21 12.32
C THR A 273 -19.23 3.36 11.06
N VAL A 274 -18.68 2.25 10.57
CA VAL A 274 -18.12 2.16 9.21
C VAL A 274 -19.27 1.93 8.24
N LEU A 275 -19.30 2.70 7.16
CA LEU A 275 -20.26 2.58 6.06
C LEU A 275 -19.52 2.14 4.80
N LEU A 276 -20.05 1.11 4.16
CA LEU A 276 -19.52 0.46 2.96
C LEU A 276 -20.66 0.20 1.98
N PHE A 277 -20.35 -0.14 0.75
CA PHE A 277 -21.33 -0.67 -0.19
C PHE A 277 -20.79 -1.88 -0.94
N ALA A 278 -21.68 -2.75 -1.37
CA ALA A 278 -21.33 -3.88 -2.21
C ALA A 278 -21.08 -3.40 -3.64
N SER A 279 -19.97 -3.81 -4.22
CA SER A 279 -19.61 -3.59 -5.62
C SER A 279 -19.34 -4.93 -6.30
N GLU A 280 -19.33 -4.96 -7.63
CA GLU A 280 -18.95 -6.16 -8.39
C GLU A 280 -17.48 -6.55 -8.13
N GLN A 281 -16.64 -5.56 -7.91
CA GLN A 281 -15.26 -5.75 -7.46
C GLN A 281 -15.21 -5.52 -5.95
N ASP A 282 -14.93 -6.59 -5.20
CA ASP A 282 -14.71 -6.47 -3.76
C ASP A 282 -13.47 -5.59 -3.48
N ASP A 283 -13.62 -4.63 -2.59
CA ASP A 283 -12.55 -3.70 -2.20
C ASP A 283 -12.19 -3.86 -0.73
N PRO A 284 -11.38 -4.86 -0.39
CA PRO A 284 -10.91 -5.04 0.98
C PRO A 284 -10.00 -3.92 1.47
N ALA A 285 -9.28 -3.24 0.58
CA ALA A 285 -8.36 -2.17 0.96
C ALA A 285 -9.10 -1.00 1.61
N THR A 286 -10.10 -0.44 0.94
CA THR A 286 -10.95 0.62 1.52
C THR A 286 -11.65 0.17 2.79
N ARG A 287 -12.18 -1.05 2.83
CA ARG A 287 -12.85 -1.59 4.02
C ARG A 287 -11.93 -1.61 5.23
N ARG A 288 -10.69 -2.06 5.06
CA ARG A 288 -9.67 -2.12 6.11
C ARG A 288 -9.20 -0.74 6.54
N HIS A 289 -9.03 0.18 5.59
CA HIS A 289 -8.74 1.59 5.85
C HIS A 289 -9.76 2.20 6.83
N GLU A 290 -11.04 2.13 6.50
CA GLU A 290 -12.11 2.70 7.31
C GLU A 290 -12.29 1.96 8.64
N LEU A 291 -12.06 0.64 8.65
CA LEU A 291 -12.08 -0.14 9.88
C LEU A 291 -10.98 0.29 10.85
N VAL A 292 -9.78 0.58 10.37
CA VAL A 292 -8.66 1.03 11.21
C VAL A 292 -8.98 2.34 11.94
N HIS A 293 -9.63 3.29 11.27
CA HIS A 293 -10.13 4.49 11.94
C HIS A 293 -11.10 4.16 13.09
N GLN A 294 -12.02 3.21 12.85
CA GLN A 294 -12.95 2.76 13.88
C GLN A 294 -12.23 2.06 15.03
N LEU A 295 -11.27 1.18 14.74
CA LEU A 295 -10.54 0.42 15.77
C LEU A 295 -9.78 1.34 16.72
N PHE A 296 -9.01 2.30 16.21
CA PHE A 296 -8.33 3.28 17.06
C PHE A 296 -9.29 4.16 17.85
N ARG A 297 -10.47 4.42 17.32
CA ARG A 297 -11.46 5.28 17.95
C ARG A 297 -12.32 4.59 19.01
N GLU A 298 -12.69 3.34 18.76
CA GLU A 298 -13.72 2.64 19.54
C GLU A 298 -13.20 1.39 20.27
N ALA A 299 -12.17 0.70 19.75
CA ALA A 299 -11.59 -0.47 20.41
C ALA A 299 -10.56 -0.09 21.48
N THR A 300 -10.03 1.14 21.46
CA THR A 300 -9.20 1.70 22.50
C THR A 300 -10.02 2.50 23.54
N ARG A 301 -9.41 2.86 24.68
CA ARG A 301 -9.99 3.83 25.63
C ARG A 301 -9.63 5.26 25.24
N SER A 302 -10.04 5.67 24.04
CA SER A 302 -9.79 7.04 23.57
C SER A 302 -10.47 8.09 24.45
N GLY A 303 -9.66 9.01 24.97
CA GLY A 303 -10.09 10.15 25.79
C GLY A 303 -10.64 11.33 25.01
N LEU A 304 -10.78 11.22 23.68
CA LEU A 304 -11.20 12.33 22.80
C LEU A 304 -12.67 12.77 23.02
N GLY A 305 -13.52 11.94 23.62
CA GLY A 305 -14.93 12.27 23.79
C GLY A 305 -15.63 12.54 22.45
N ARG A 306 -16.03 13.78 22.17
CA ARG A 306 -16.62 14.23 20.90
C ARG A 306 -15.62 14.88 19.95
N SER A 307 -14.39 15.11 20.39
CA SER A 307 -13.35 15.73 19.56
C SER A 307 -12.84 14.76 18.51
N MET A 308 -12.44 15.28 17.35
CA MET A 308 -11.78 14.50 16.30
C MET A 308 -10.29 14.37 16.61
N PRO A 309 -9.66 13.23 16.27
CA PRO A 309 -8.21 13.13 16.36
C PRO A 309 -7.52 14.02 15.32
N ALA A 310 -6.32 14.48 15.64
CA ALA A 310 -5.44 15.21 14.71
C ALA A 310 -6.07 16.48 14.11
N THR A 311 -6.82 17.24 14.89
CA THR A 311 -7.45 18.49 14.41
C THR A 311 -6.41 19.51 13.97
N ASN A 312 -5.35 19.70 14.75
CA ASN A 312 -4.33 20.71 14.50
C ASN A 312 -3.08 20.17 13.79
N GLU A 313 -2.68 18.94 14.10
CA GLU A 313 -1.47 18.31 13.58
C GLU A 313 -1.60 16.77 13.61
N GLY A 314 -0.70 16.05 12.96
CA GLY A 314 -0.62 14.59 13.00
C GLY A 314 -1.68 13.87 12.16
N PHE A 315 -2.46 14.57 11.36
CA PHE A 315 -3.48 13.94 10.51
C PHE A 315 -2.86 13.01 9.47
N TRP A 316 -1.65 13.33 9.01
CA TRP A 316 -0.90 12.47 8.11
C TRP A 316 -0.67 11.05 8.67
N LEU A 317 -0.42 10.93 9.99
CA LEU A 317 -0.22 9.62 10.61
C LEU A 317 -1.55 8.86 10.78
N ILE A 318 -2.65 9.57 11.03
CA ILE A 318 -3.99 8.97 11.09
C ILE A 318 -4.35 8.31 9.75
N GLU A 319 -4.15 9.04 8.64
CA GLU A 319 -4.43 8.54 7.29
C GLU A 319 -3.35 7.55 6.84
N GLY A 320 -2.10 7.82 7.23
CA GLY A 320 -0.98 6.94 6.94
C GLY A 320 -1.14 5.54 7.54
N ILE A 321 -1.60 5.43 8.80
CA ILE A 321 -1.80 4.13 9.45
C ILE A 321 -3.01 3.39 8.86
N ALA A 322 -4.06 4.10 8.47
CA ALA A 322 -5.19 3.50 7.78
C ALA A 322 -4.77 2.96 6.40
N GLY A 323 -4.01 3.77 5.63
CA GLY A 323 -3.43 3.35 4.35
C GLY A 323 -2.39 2.23 4.46
N TYR A 324 -1.67 2.12 5.57
CA TYR A 324 -0.77 1.02 5.84
C TYR A 324 -1.51 -0.32 5.88
N PHE A 325 -2.71 -0.37 6.50
CA PHE A 325 -3.55 -1.57 6.55
C PHE A 325 -4.21 -1.95 5.23
N GLU A 326 -4.21 -1.08 4.23
CA GLU A 326 -4.62 -1.45 2.87
C GLU A 326 -3.71 -2.56 2.30
N SER A 327 -2.47 -2.66 2.78
CA SER A 327 -1.50 -3.71 2.41
C SER A 327 -1.77 -5.07 3.06
N LEU A 328 -2.73 -5.18 3.97
CA LEU A 328 -3.04 -6.45 4.66
C LEU A 328 -3.31 -7.56 3.64
N HIS A 329 -2.50 -8.60 3.71
CA HIS A 329 -2.71 -9.84 2.97
C HIS A 329 -3.04 -10.98 3.94
N LEU A 330 -4.10 -11.71 3.66
CA LEU A 330 -4.56 -12.86 4.44
C LEU A 330 -4.12 -14.14 3.73
N GLY A 331 -3.10 -14.79 4.27
CA GLY A 331 -2.67 -16.12 3.83
C GLY A 331 -3.44 -17.25 4.53
N PRO A 332 -3.11 -18.50 4.25
CA PRO A 332 -3.83 -19.65 4.85
C PRO A 332 -3.64 -19.77 6.37
N LYS A 333 -2.51 -19.36 6.91
CA LYS A 333 -2.15 -19.53 8.33
C LYS A 333 -1.72 -18.23 8.99
N ILE A 334 -1.20 -17.30 8.21
CA ILE A 334 -0.63 -16.03 8.66
C ILE A 334 -1.16 -14.88 7.82
N ALA A 335 -1.15 -13.70 8.41
CA ALA A 335 -1.39 -12.46 7.70
C ALA A 335 -0.09 -11.66 7.61
N THR A 336 0.06 -10.83 6.59
CA THR A 336 1.15 -9.88 6.46
C THR A 336 0.62 -8.47 6.23
N VAL A 337 1.27 -7.47 6.83
CA VAL A 337 0.97 -6.05 6.64
C VAL A 337 2.26 -5.34 6.30
N GLY A 338 2.21 -4.35 5.43
CA GLY A 338 3.39 -3.64 4.96
C GLY A 338 4.17 -4.39 3.90
N GLY A 339 5.46 -4.07 3.79
CA GLY A 339 6.40 -4.68 2.87
C GLY A 339 6.49 -4.01 1.51
N TRP A 340 7.57 -4.29 0.80
CA TRP A 340 7.96 -3.65 -0.45
C TRP A 340 6.89 -3.71 -1.56
N ASN A 341 6.04 -4.74 -1.54
CA ASN A 341 5.00 -4.96 -2.54
C ASN A 341 3.64 -4.32 -2.20
N ALA A 342 3.53 -3.58 -1.09
CA ALA A 342 2.32 -2.84 -0.76
C ALA A 342 1.92 -1.90 -1.90
N SER A 343 0.66 -1.91 -2.33
CA SER A 343 0.19 -1.15 -3.50
C SER A 343 0.50 0.34 -3.41
N ARG A 344 0.36 0.91 -2.22
CA ARG A 344 0.70 2.32 -1.97
C ARG A 344 2.19 2.61 -2.08
N LEU A 345 3.06 1.67 -1.70
CA LEU A 345 4.50 1.82 -1.91
C LEU A 345 4.88 1.68 -3.38
N GLN A 346 4.19 0.85 -4.18
CA GLN A 346 4.40 0.80 -5.62
C GLN A 346 4.15 2.18 -6.25
N PHE A 347 3.03 2.80 -5.89
CA PHE A 347 2.69 4.14 -6.37
C PHE A 347 3.67 5.22 -5.86
N ALA A 348 4.06 5.17 -4.57
CA ALA A 348 5.04 6.08 -4.02
C ALA A 348 6.42 5.92 -4.68
N ARG A 349 6.82 4.69 -5.02
CA ARG A 349 8.05 4.38 -5.75
C ARG A 349 8.07 5.07 -7.11
N TYR A 350 7.00 4.91 -7.88
CA TYR A 350 6.83 5.60 -9.16
C TYR A 350 6.97 7.11 -9.00
N ARG A 351 6.20 7.73 -8.11
CA ARG A 351 6.20 9.18 -7.91
C ARG A 351 7.57 9.72 -7.51
N LEU A 352 8.24 9.06 -6.57
CA LEU A 352 9.46 9.60 -5.97
C LEU A 352 10.72 9.19 -6.73
N LEU A 353 10.83 7.94 -7.18
CA LEU A 353 12.03 7.46 -7.86
C LEU A 353 12.03 7.84 -9.35
N VAL A 354 10.88 7.81 -10.02
CA VAL A 354 10.71 8.15 -11.44
C VAL A 354 10.37 9.62 -11.60
N GLY A 355 9.29 10.11 -11.00
CA GLY A 355 8.80 11.47 -11.12
C GLY A 355 9.57 12.52 -10.29
N GLY A 356 10.45 12.10 -9.38
CA GLY A 356 11.19 13.04 -8.52
C GLY A 356 10.32 13.80 -7.53
N ASP A 357 9.05 13.40 -7.36
CA ASP A 357 8.08 14.06 -6.52
C ASP A 357 8.32 13.73 -5.04
N ALA A 358 9.05 14.57 -4.34
CA ALA A 358 9.32 14.48 -2.91
C ALA A 358 8.52 15.52 -2.13
N MET A 359 7.87 15.08 -1.05
CA MET A 359 7.25 15.97 -0.06
C MET A 359 8.07 15.87 1.24
N PRO A 360 8.68 16.98 1.69
CA PRO A 360 9.42 17.00 2.95
C PRO A 360 8.50 16.72 4.16
N MET A 361 9.04 16.10 5.19
CA MET A 361 8.30 15.82 6.43
C MET A 361 7.72 17.09 7.08
N ASP A 362 8.43 18.21 7.00
CA ASP A 362 7.94 19.49 7.55
C ASP A 362 6.69 20.00 6.84
N GLU A 363 6.56 19.77 5.53
CA GLU A 363 5.34 20.08 4.78
C GLU A 363 4.19 19.14 5.20
N LEU A 364 4.47 17.84 5.29
CA LEU A 364 3.48 16.82 5.61
C LEU A 364 2.92 16.96 7.03
N ARG A 365 3.79 17.24 8.02
CA ARG A 365 3.44 17.32 9.44
C ARG A 365 2.63 18.56 9.81
N ARG A 366 2.82 19.66 9.07
CA ARG A 366 2.23 20.96 9.36
C ARG A 366 0.71 20.94 9.30
N ASP A 367 0.13 20.11 8.46
CA ASP A 367 -1.30 20.13 8.19
C ASP A 367 -2.08 19.31 9.22
N GLY A 368 -3.01 19.97 9.92
CA GLY A 368 -4.09 19.29 10.64
C GLY A 368 -5.18 18.83 9.67
N ARG A 369 -6.22 18.20 10.20
CA ARG A 369 -7.29 17.58 9.41
C ARG A 369 -7.91 18.52 8.38
N GLU A 370 -8.36 19.71 8.78
CA GLU A 370 -9.04 20.64 7.87
C GLU A 370 -8.10 21.17 6.79
N ALA A 371 -6.86 21.51 7.17
CA ALA A 371 -5.86 22.02 6.24
C ALA A 371 -5.50 20.96 5.18
N ALA A 372 -5.25 19.73 5.61
CA ALA A 372 -4.95 18.62 4.71
C ALA A 372 -6.11 18.32 3.74
N GLN A 373 -7.34 18.28 4.25
CA GLN A 373 -8.54 18.03 3.44
C GLN A 373 -8.88 19.17 2.47
N ALA A 374 -8.39 20.38 2.70
CA ALA A 374 -8.57 21.53 1.82
C ALA A 374 -7.49 21.63 0.72
N ARG A 375 -6.46 20.78 0.73
CA ARG A 375 -5.37 20.83 -0.26
C ARG A 375 -5.87 20.51 -1.68
N SER A 376 -5.38 21.23 -2.66
CA SER A 376 -5.61 20.93 -4.07
C SER A 376 -4.85 19.68 -4.53
N ASP A 377 -3.72 19.35 -3.88
CA ASP A 377 -2.86 18.19 -4.14
C ASP A 377 -3.06 17.08 -3.09
N ILE A 378 -4.26 16.94 -2.55
CA ILE A 378 -4.55 16.01 -1.45
C ILE A 378 -4.16 14.56 -1.78
N ALA A 379 -4.30 14.12 -3.03
CA ALA A 379 -3.89 12.79 -3.45
C ALA A 379 -2.37 12.57 -3.30
N ARG A 380 -1.58 13.58 -3.65
CA ARG A 380 -0.13 13.61 -3.43
C ARG A 380 0.18 13.54 -1.94
N TRP A 381 -0.52 14.35 -1.14
CA TRP A 381 -0.35 14.36 0.31
C TRP A 381 -0.62 12.99 0.94
N TYR A 382 -1.73 12.32 0.56
CA TYR A 382 -2.03 10.95 1.02
C TYR A 382 -0.94 9.95 0.63
N ALA A 383 -0.45 10.01 -0.61
CA ALA A 383 0.62 9.11 -1.06
C ALA A 383 1.87 9.24 -0.17
N HIS A 384 2.26 10.47 0.17
CA HIS A 384 3.40 10.71 1.05
C HIS A 384 3.11 10.36 2.51
N ALA A 385 1.91 10.61 3.02
CA ALA A 385 1.50 10.22 4.37
C ALA A 385 1.62 8.70 4.58
N ILE A 386 1.13 7.91 3.62
CA ILE A 386 1.20 6.45 3.65
C ILE A 386 2.65 5.99 3.49
N LEU A 387 3.40 6.55 2.52
CA LEU A 387 4.83 6.26 2.34
C LEU A 387 5.62 6.44 3.64
N ARG A 388 5.44 7.58 4.32
CA ARG A 388 6.18 7.88 5.56
C ARG A 388 5.77 6.96 6.69
N THR A 389 4.51 6.56 6.75
CA THR A 389 4.05 5.57 7.73
C THR A 389 4.68 4.20 7.48
N HIS A 390 4.77 3.76 6.22
CA HIS A 390 5.54 2.56 5.87
C HIS A 390 7.02 2.69 6.22
N GLN A 391 7.64 3.83 5.94
CA GLN A 391 9.04 4.07 6.30
C GLN A 391 9.30 3.91 7.80
N LEU A 392 8.39 4.38 8.65
CA LEU A 392 8.48 4.29 10.10
C LEU A 392 8.17 2.88 10.64
N LEU A 393 7.24 2.16 10.03
CA LEU A 393 6.80 0.84 10.50
C LEU A 393 7.60 -0.32 9.88
N ASP A 394 7.90 -0.24 8.58
CA ASP A 394 8.58 -1.29 7.84
C ASP A 394 10.11 -1.08 7.81
N GLY A 395 10.59 0.10 8.20
CA GLY A 395 11.99 0.34 8.46
C GLY A 395 12.48 -0.44 9.70
N ARG A 396 13.77 -0.79 9.74
CA ARG A 396 14.34 -1.62 10.81
C ARG A 396 14.56 -0.89 12.13
N SER A 397 14.07 0.34 12.28
CA SER A 397 14.24 1.17 13.46
C SER A 397 13.17 0.89 14.52
N THR A 398 13.55 0.27 15.62
CA THR A 398 12.68 0.09 16.80
C THR A 398 12.22 1.43 17.37
N ARG A 399 13.11 2.44 17.38
CA ARG A 399 12.81 3.79 17.84
C ARG A 399 11.68 4.43 17.04
N ASP A 400 11.72 4.32 15.69
CA ASP A 400 10.71 4.91 14.80
C ASP A 400 9.34 4.26 15.04
N ARG A 401 9.31 2.94 15.20
CA ARG A 401 8.09 2.21 15.56
C ARG A 401 7.53 2.67 16.91
N GLN A 402 8.36 2.76 17.94
CA GLN A 402 7.96 3.24 19.27
C GLN A 402 7.38 4.66 19.20
N TRP A 403 8.00 5.54 18.43
CA TRP A 403 7.49 6.88 18.21
C TRP A 403 6.08 6.86 17.59
N VAL A 404 5.83 6.00 16.58
CA VAL A 404 4.48 5.83 15.98
C VAL A 404 3.45 5.43 17.04
N TYR A 405 3.76 4.47 17.91
CA TYR A 405 2.86 4.06 19.00
C TYR A 405 2.58 5.20 19.97
N GLY A 406 3.62 5.91 20.41
CA GLY A 406 3.48 7.06 21.28
C GLY A 406 2.63 8.18 20.66
N GLN A 407 2.87 8.46 19.39
CA GLN A 407 2.14 9.48 18.66
C GLN A 407 0.66 9.11 18.47
N LEU A 408 0.36 7.85 18.13
CA LEU A 408 -1.02 7.36 18.05
C LEU A 408 -1.72 7.43 19.41
N ALA A 409 -1.03 7.07 20.50
CA ALA A 409 -1.57 7.19 21.86
C ALA A 409 -1.92 8.66 22.18
N SER A 410 -1.05 9.58 21.83
CA SER A 410 -1.27 11.02 22.01
C SER A 410 -2.46 11.53 21.17
N LEU A 411 -2.47 11.25 19.87
CA LEU A 411 -3.52 11.71 18.93
C LEU A 411 -4.91 11.21 19.30
N TYR A 412 -5.02 9.99 19.82
CA TYR A 412 -6.27 9.40 20.28
C TYR A 412 -6.51 9.60 21.78
N ARG A 413 -5.58 10.28 22.48
CA ARG A 413 -5.63 10.46 23.95
C ARG A 413 -5.83 9.16 24.70
N ILE A 414 -5.05 8.16 24.33
CA ILE A 414 -5.04 6.84 24.96
C ILE A 414 -4.01 6.89 26.10
N ASN A 415 -4.41 6.49 27.31
CA ASN A 415 -3.47 6.36 28.42
C ASN A 415 -2.71 5.03 28.26
N ALA A 416 -1.64 5.03 27.48
CA ALA A 416 -0.77 3.88 27.27
C ALA A 416 0.46 3.95 28.19
N GLN A 417 0.75 2.87 28.92
CA GLN A 417 1.83 2.85 29.91
C GLN A 417 3.25 2.91 29.31
N SER A 418 3.38 2.74 28.00
CA SER A 418 4.69 2.60 27.31
C SER A 418 5.02 3.72 26.33
N ALA A 419 4.25 4.78 26.29
CA ALA A 419 4.45 5.86 25.32
C ALA A 419 5.09 7.09 25.98
N SER A 420 6.39 7.05 26.29
CA SER A 420 7.14 8.26 26.52
C SER A 420 7.49 8.90 25.17
N LEU A 421 6.94 10.08 24.91
CA LEU A 421 7.20 10.88 23.71
C LEU A 421 8.53 11.67 23.80
N GLU A 422 9.49 11.21 24.60
CA GLU A 422 10.66 12.02 24.93
C GLU A 422 11.67 12.17 23.79
N ASP A 423 11.57 11.35 22.74
CA ASP A 423 12.52 11.41 21.63
C ASP A 423 11.89 11.95 20.36
N GLU A 424 12.35 13.12 19.95
CA GLU A 424 12.04 13.66 18.62
C GLU A 424 12.74 12.83 17.53
N LEU A 425 12.02 12.51 16.44
CA LEU A 425 12.61 11.81 15.30
C LEU A 425 13.58 12.72 14.53
N ASP A 426 14.60 12.11 13.91
CA ASP A 426 15.43 12.81 12.91
C ASP A 426 14.64 12.95 11.59
N TRP A 427 13.78 13.97 11.51
CA TRP A 427 12.96 14.26 10.33
C TRP A 427 13.78 14.47 9.08
N ASN A 428 14.93 15.14 9.20
CA ASN A 428 15.86 15.33 8.08
C ASN A 428 16.50 14.01 7.65
N GLY A 429 16.79 13.10 8.59
CA GLY A 429 17.27 11.75 8.31
C GLY A 429 16.23 10.93 7.55
N LEU A 430 14.97 10.99 7.96
CA LEU A 430 13.86 10.35 7.26
C LEU A 430 13.72 10.88 5.83
N ASP A 431 13.84 12.20 5.62
CA ASP A 431 13.80 12.78 4.27
C ASP A 431 14.98 12.33 3.39
N ARG A 432 16.18 12.24 3.96
CA ARG A 432 17.37 11.74 3.23
C ARG A 432 17.26 10.25 2.88
N SER A 433 16.67 9.44 3.76
CA SER A 433 16.64 7.98 3.61
C SER A 433 15.44 7.45 2.81
N VAL A 434 14.41 8.25 2.54
CA VAL A 434 13.17 7.76 1.91
C VAL A 434 13.38 7.14 0.52
N ARG A 435 14.30 7.68 -0.28
CA ARG A 435 14.61 7.10 -1.60
C ARG A 435 15.24 5.71 -1.45
N ASN A 436 16.14 5.53 -0.49
CA ASN A 436 16.76 4.23 -0.21
C ASN A 436 15.75 3.23 0.36
N PHE A 437 14.81 3.68 1.19
CA PHE A 437 13.71 2.84 1.70
C PHE A 437 12.81 2.30 0.57
N LEU A 438 12.61 3.07 -0.50
CA LEU A 438 11.80 2.64 -1.65
C LEU A 438 12.54 1.73 -2.63
N LYS A 439 13.87 1.74 -2.62
CA LYS A 439 14.66 0.88 -3.51
C LYS A 439 14.57 -0.59 -3.09
N VAL A 440 14.55 -1.43 -4.08
CA VAL A 440 14.54 -2.89 -3.96
C VAL A 440 15.68 -3.43 -4.81
N ASP A 441 16.39 -4.43 -4.34
CA ASP A 441 17.40 -5.19 -5.07
C ASP A 441 17.07 -6.69 -5.08
N ASP A 442 17.89 -7.48 -5.74
CA ASP A 442 17.70 -8.94 -5.86
C ASP A 442 17.72 -9.63 -4.50
N GLN A 443 18.64 -9.23 -3.61
CA GLN A 443 18.75 -9.84 -2.28
C GLN A 443 17.52 -9.55 -1.43
N HIS A 444 17.02 -8.30 -1.48
CA HIS A 444 15.80 -7.93 -0.78
C HIS A 444 14.59 -8.75 -1.27
N LEU A 445 14.47 -8.99 -2.58
CA LEU A 445 13.40 -9.83 -3.15
C LEU A 445 13.50 -11.29 -2.69
N VAL A 446 14.71 -11.81 -2.47
CA VAL A 446 14.94 -13.15 -1.92
C VAL A 446 14.52 -13.22 -0.45
N ASP A 447 14.98 -12.26 0.37
CA ASP A 447 14.75 -12.23 1.82
C ASP A 447 13.26 -11.96 2.14
N ASN A 448 12.60 -11.14 1.33
CA ASN A 448 11.20 -10.72 1.52
C ASN A 448 10.28 -11.27 0.43
N ARG A 449 10.35 -12.58 0.17
CA ARG A 449 9.54 -13.24 -0.85
C ARG A 449 8.04 -13.02 -0.65
N VAL A 450 7.35 -12.78 -1.73
CA VAL A 450 5.89 -12.77 -1.83
C VAL A 450 5.45 -14.14 -2.30
N SER A 451 4.52 -14.79 -1.59
CA SER A 451 4.01 -16.12 -1.94
C SER A 451 2.69 -16.10 -2.74
N TYR A 452 2.18 -14.92 -3.06
CA TYR A 452 0.90 -14.71 -3.74
C TYR A 452 1.04 -13.80 -4.95
N PRO A 453 0.16 -13.93 -5.97
CA PRO A 453 0.14 -13.04 -7.13
C PRO A 453 -0.13 -11.59 -6.73
N ILE A 454 0.62 -10.66 -7.31
CA ILE A 454 0.47 -9.22 -7.07
C ILE A 454 -0.38 -8.58 -8.17
N GLN A 455 -1.01 -7.45 -7.86
CA GLN A 455 -1.86 -6.73 -8.82
C GLN A 455 -1.17 -5.50 -9.41
N GLN A 456 -0.20 -4.95 -8.71
CA GLN A 456 0.56 -3.77 -9.11
C GLN A 456 2.04 -4.01 -8.82
N LEU A 457 2.90 -3.72 -9.78
CA LEU A 457 4.35 -3.84 -9.64
C LEU A 457 5.04 -2.64 -10.31
N CYS A 458 5.72 -1.84 -9.50
CA CYS A 458 6.65 -0.83 -9.96
C CYS A 458 8.03 -1.09 -9.35
N LEU A 459 9.00 -1.40 -10.18
CA LEU A 459 10.40 -1.55 -9.81
C LEU A 459 11.30 -0.52 -10.53
N ALA A 460 10.71 0.47 -11.14
CA ALA A 460 11.45 1.55 -11.79
C ALA A 460 12.40 2.25 -10.82
N GLY A 461 13.64 2.46 -11.26
CA GLY A 461 14.68 3.07 -10.41
C GLY A 461 15.22 2.17 -9.29
N CYS A 462 14.86 0.89 -9.28
CA CYS A 462 15.38 -0.15 -8.40
C CYS A 462 16.59 -0.87 -9.02
N GLU A 463 17.27 -1.72 -8.23
CA GLU A 463 18.48 -2.44 -8.64
C GLU A 463 18.17 -3.94 -8.83
N VAL A 464 17.13 -4.24 -9.62
CA VAL A 464 16.61 -5.60 -9.84
C VAL A 464 17.03 -6.15 -11.19
N SER A 465 17.57 -7.37 -11.18
CA SER A 465 17.94 -8.14 -12.38
C SER A 465 16.84 -9.13 -12.81
N GLU A 466 17.05 -9.82 -13.93
CA GLU A 466 16.17 -10.94 -14.35
C GLU A 466 16.12 -12.06 -13.28
N ALA A 467 17.22 -12.30 -12.56
CA ALA A 467 17.27 -13.30 -11.50
C ALA A 467 16.40 -12.87 -10.30
N GLY A 468 16.48 -11.62 -9.89
CA GLY A 468 15.60 -11.08 -8.85
C GLY A 468 14.12 -11.15 -9.23
N LEU A 469 13.77 -10.81 -10.48
CA LEU A 469 12.40 -10.94 -10.96
C LEU A 469 11.88 -12.39 -10.92
N GLN A 470 12.74 -13.40 -11.03
CA GLN A 470 12.33 -14.81 -10.93
C GLN A 470 11.80 -15.19 -9.55
N THR A 471 12.16 -14.46 -8.51
CA THR A 471 11.66 -14.69 -7.15
C THR A 471 10.23 -14.19 -6.93
N ILE A 472 9.76 -13.30 -7.80
CA ILE A 472 8.38 -12.78 -7.76
C ILE A 472 7.43 -13.80 -8.36
N PRO A 473 6.30 -14.14 -7.70
CA PRO A 473 5.36 -15.13 -8.22
C PRO A 473 4.72 -14.67 -9.53
N VAL A 474 4.36 -15.63 -10.35
CA VAL A 474 3.56 -15.39 -11.56
C VAL A 474 2.28 -14.67 -11.20
N SER A 475 2.01 -13.55 -11.87
CA SER A 475 0.94 -12.62 -11.49
C SER A 475 -0.04 -12.37 -12.66
N PRO A 476 -0.93 -13.33 -12.99
CA PRO A 476 -1.86 -13.21 -14.11
C PRO A 476 -2.98 -12.17 -13.89
N SER A 477 -3.10 -11.67 -12.66
CA SER A 477 -4.06 -10.61 -12.31
C SER A 477 -3.44 -9.22 -12.27
N LEU A 478 -2.19 -9.07 -12.72
CA LEU A 478 -1.50 -7.79 -12.73
C LEU A 478 -2.23 -6.78 -13.62
N GLN A 479 -2.45 -5.59 -13.10
CA GLN A 479 -3.13 -4.47 -13.76
C GLN A 479 -2.16 -3.35 -14.15
N TRP A 480 -1.13 -3.13 -13.33
CA TRP A 480 -0.08 -2.15 -13.58
C TRP A 480 1.30 -2.80 -13.45
N LEU A 481 2.13 -2.63 -14.49
CA LEU A 481 3.51 -3.09 -14.53
C LEU A 481 4.43 -1.95 -14.98
N ASP A 482 5.38 -1.57 -14.12
CA ASP A 482 6.47 -0.66 -14.44
C ASP A 482 7.81 -1.32 -14.09
N LEU A 483 8.57 -1.67 -15.11
CA LEU A 483 9.91 -2.25 -15.04
C LEU A 483 10.94 -1.35 -15.76
N SER A 484 10.62 -0.09 -15.94
CA SER A 484 11.46 0.86 -16.66
C SER A 484 12.86 0.95 -16.07
N HIS A 485 13.82 1.14 -16.94
CA HIS A 485 15.25 1.22 -16.64
C HIS A 485 15.88 -0.03 -16.02
N LEU A 486 15.19 -1.19 -16.02
CA LEU A 486 15.76 -2.45 -15.58
C LEU A 486 16.44 -3.20 -16.74
N PRO A 487 17.54 -3.94 -16.48
CA PRO A 487 18.27 -4.68 -17.52
C PRO A 487 17.58 -6.00 -17.90
N ILE A 488 16.30 -5.97 -18.25
CA ILE A 488 15.43 -7.13 -18.49
C ILE A 488 14.98 -7.23 -19.94
N GLY A 489 14.71 -8.46 -20.39
CA GLY A 489 14.22 -8.78 -21.73
C GLY A 489 12.82 -9.40 -21.75
N ASN A 490 12.37 -9.81 -22.96
CA ASN A 490 11.03 -10.33 -23.21
C ASN A 490 10.65 -11.52 -22.31
N ALA A 491 11.58 -12.45 -22.08
CA ALA A 491 11.34 -13.65 -21.29
C ALA A 491 10.95 -13.35 -19.84
N ALA A 492 11.57 -12.34 -19.23
CA ALA A 492 11.27 -11.95 -17.86
C ALA A 492 9.83 -11.40 -17.72
N VAL A 493 9.41 -10.55 -18.67
CA VAL A 493 8.03 -9.99 -18.70
C VAL A 493 7.01 -11.12 -18.93
N GLN A 494 7.25 -11.99 -19.92
CA GLN A 494 6.34 -13.10 -20.26
C GLN A 494 6.20 -14.11 -19.12
N ARG A 495 7.29 -14.39 -18.38
CA ARG A 495 7.24 -15.25 -17.20
C ARG A 495 6.42 -14.63 -16.07
N LEU A 496 6.65 -13.35 -15.79
CA LEU A 496 5.97 -12.64 -14.70
C LEU A 496 4.46 -12.53 -14.97
N VAL A 497 4.08 -12.21 -16.20
CA VAL A 497 2.70 -12.02 -16.63
C VAL A 497 2.44 -12.85 -17.89
N PRO A 498 2.24 -14.18 -17.78
CA PRO A 498 2.03 -15.03 -18.95
C PRO A 498 0.74 -14.72 -19.70
N VAL A 499 -0.24 -14.12 -19.03
CA VAL A 499 -1.58 -13.80 -19.54
C VAL A 499 -1.89 -12.34 -19.24
N PRO A 500 -1.61 -11.40 -20.17
CA PRO A 500 -1.68 -9.96 -19.91
C PRO A 500 -3.07 -9.35 -20.13
N GLU A 501 -4.14 -10.14 -20.23
CA GLU A 501 -5.48 -9.63 -20.54
C GLU A 501 -6.06 -8.67 -19.49
N LYS A 502 -5.52 -8.67 -18.28
CA LYS A 502 -5.94 -7.76 -17.20
C LYS A 502 -5.06 -6.53 -17.09
N LEU A 503 -3.96 -6.48 -17.84
CA LEU A 503 -3.01 -5.38 -17.77
C LEU A 503 -3.61 -4.11 -18.39
N GLU A 504 -3.55 -3.03 -17.65
CA GLU A 504 -4.14 -1.74 -18.03
C GLU A 504 -3.05 -0.67 -18.23
N GLN A 505 -1.94 -0.77 -17.50
CA GLN A 505 -0.78 0.12 -17.65
C GLN A 505 0.50 -0.69 -17.76
N LEU A 506 1.34 -0.32 -18.74
CA LEU A 506 2.61 -0.98 -19.02
C LEU A 506 3.70 0.07 -19.26
N ASN A 507 4.74 0.05 -18.44
CA ASN A 507 5.96 0.81 -18.68
C ASN A 507 7.17 -0.12 -18.74
N LEU A 508 7.81 -0.16 -19.91
CA LEU A 508 9.04 -0.92 -20.19
C LEU A 508 10.14 -0.01 -20.77
N GLU A 509 10.06 1.31 -20.50
CA GLU A 509 11.04 2.28 -20.96
C GLU A 509 12.47 1.83 -20.64
N ALA A 510 13.39 2.03 -21.58
CA ALA A 510 14.82 1.77 -21.42
C ALA A 510 15.17 0.35 -20.92
N THR A 511 14.37 -0.65 -21.29
CA THR A 511 14.64 -2.07 -21.07
C THR A 511 15.24 -2.74 -22.32
N ARG A 512 15.58 -4.03 -22.24
CA ARG A 512 16.11 -4.80 -23.37
C ARG A 512 15.01 -5.46 -24.22
N ILE A 513 13.78 -4.94 -24.12
CA ILE A 513 12.63 -5.46 -24.88
C ILE A 513 12.83 -5.17 -26.36
N ASP A 514 12.39 -6.12 -27.19
CA ASP A 514 12.37 -6.04 -28.64
C ASP A 514 11.04 -6.54 -29.25
N SER A 515 10.96 -6.59 -30.57
CA SER A 515 9.76 -7.02 -31.32
C SER A 515 9.29 -8.45 -31.00
N GLY A 516 10.13 -9.29 -30.37
CA GLY A 516 9.74 -10.63 -29.90
C GLY A 516 8.64 -10.62 -28.83
N LEU A 517 8.37 -9.46 -28.20
CA LEU A 517 7.25 -9.30 -27.27
C LEU A 517 5.88 -9.20 -27.99
N GLY A 518 5.82 -9.07 -29.31
CA GLY A 518 4.60 -8.79 -30.07
C GLY A 518 3.44 -9.74 -29.81
N ASN A 519 3.68 -11.06 -29.78
CA ASN A 519 2.62 -12.03 -29.48
C ASN A 519 2.03 -11.88 -28.07
N TRP A 520 2.81 -11.43 -27.11
CA TRP A 520 2.35 -11.14 -25.76
C TRP A 520 1.55 -9.83 -25.73
N LEU A 521 2.04 -8.75 -26.38
CA LEU A 521 1.33 -7.47 -26.49
C LEU A 521 -0.06 -7.64 -27.14
N ARG A 522 -0.19 -8.53 -28.13
CA ARG A 522 -1.47 -8.81 -28.81
C ARG A 522 -2.56 -9.32 -27.86
N LYS A 523 -2.19 -9.97 -26.77
CA LYS A 523 -3.10 -10.46 -25.73
C LYS A 523 -3.46 -9.39 -24.69
N ALA A 524 -2.73 -8.28 -24.61
CA ALA A 524 -2.92 -7.22 -23.63
C ALA A 524 -4.01 -6.23 -24.06
N THR A 525 -5.23 -6.73 -24.25
CA THR A 525 -6.35 -5.98 -24.88
C THR A 525 -6.94 -4.88 -24.00
N ARG A 526 -6.59 -4.81 -22.72
CA ARG A 526 -7.10 -3.81 -21.77
C ARG A 526 -6.16 -2.64 -21.53
N LEU A 527 -5.01 -2.61 -22.19
CA LEU A 527 -4.06 -1.53 -22.06
C LEU A 527 -4.68 -0.18 -22.38
N ASN A 528 -4.45 0.80 -21.51
CA ASN A 528 -4.83 2.20 -21.69
C ASN A 528 -3.62 3.14 -21.73
N GLU A 529 -2.52 2.78 -21.09
CA GLU A 529 -1.26 3.52 -21.10
C GLU A 529 -0.10 2.56 -21.40
N VAL A 530 0.73 2.90 -22.38
CA VAL A 530 1.84 2.06 -22.83
C VAL A 530 3.08 2.92 -23.05
N ASP A 531 4.16 2.60 -22.35
CA ASP A 531 5.48 3.17 -22.59
C ASP A 531 6.47 2.07 -22.99
N LEU A 532 6.96 2.17 -24.23
CA LEU A 532 8.01 1.31 -24.80
C LEU A 532 9.23 2.15 -25.25
N SER A 533 9.32 3.39 -24.77
CA SER A 533 10.39 4.31 -25.13
C SER A 533 11.78 3.71 -24.87
N TRP A 534 12.75 4.03 -25.72
CA TRP A 534 14.14 3.58 -25.60
C TRP A 534 14.32 2.05 -25.57
N THR A 535 13.36 1.32 -26.15
CA THR A 535 13.46 -0.14 -26.39
C THR A 535 13.79 -0.42 -27.86
N LYS A 536 14.03 -1.70 -28.18
CA LYS A 536 14.32 -2.15 -29.55
C LYS A 536 13.07 -2.59 -30.31
N VAL A 537 11.88 -2.16 -29.90
CA VAL A 537 10.64 -2.48 -30.61
C VAL A 537 10.54 -1.71 -31.92
N GLY A 538 9.95 -2.34 -32.94
CA GLY A 538 9.70 -1.78 -34.26
C GLY A 538 8.20 -1.71 -34.59
N ASP A 539 7.88 -1.61 -35.89
CA ASP A 539 6.52 -1.47 -36.42
C ASP A 539 5.59 -2.65 -36.04
N GLU A 540 6.15 -3.85 -35.82
CA GLU A 540 5.42 -5.03 -35.38
C GLU A 540 4.81 -4.89 -33.98
N ALA A 541 5.43 -4.08 -33.12
CA ALA A 541 4.88 -3.80 -31.78
C ALA A 541 3.56 -3.02 -31.89
N ILE A 542 3.52 -2.00 -32.76
CA ILE A 542 2.30 -1.22 -33.01
C ILE A 542 1.20 -2.10 -33.64
N GLU A 543 1.58 -2.98 -34.57
CA GLU A 543 0.64 -3.97 -35.14
C GLU A 543 0.05 -4.87 -34.05
N SER A 544 0.86 -5.28 -33.11
CA SER A 544 0.46 -6.14 -32.00
C SER A 544 -0.49 -5.43 -31.01
N LEU A 545 -0.42 -4.12 -30.89
CA LEU A 545 -1.32 -3.32 -30.06
C LEU A 545 -2.68 -3.01 -30.70
N ALA A 546 -2.91 -3.44 -31.94
CA ALA A 546 -4.17 -3.16 -32.65
C ALA A 546 -5.44 -3.68 -31.93
N GLY A 547 -5.32 -4.71 -31.08
CA GLY A 547 -6.40 -5.25 -30.25
C GLY A 547 -6.66 -4.45 -28.96
N ALA A 548 -5.77 -3.56 -28.57
CA ALA A 548 -5.88 -2.75 -27.35
C ALA A 548 -6.63 -1.44 -27.66
N THR A 549 -7.94 -1.51 -27.81
CA THR A 549 -8.80 -0.40 -28.25
C THR A 549 -8.94 0.72 -27.22
N ARG A 550 -8.45 0.53 -26.00
CA ARG A 550 -8.56 1.48 -24.89
C ARG A 550 -7.30 2.34 -24.67
N ILE A 551 -6.29 2.21 -25.53
CA ILE A 551 -5.06 2.99 -25.38
C ILE A 551 -5.38 4.47 -25.56
N THR A 552 -5.11 5.25 -24.51
CA THR A 552 -5.25 6.71 -24.50
C THR A 552 -3.91 7.41 -24.66
N THR A 553 -2.82 6.75 -24.22
CA THR A 553 -1.49 7.32 -24.27
C THR A 553 -0.46 6.25 -24.68
N LEU A 554 0.40 6.62 -25.63
CA LEU A 554 1.43 5.75 -26.20
C LEU A 554 2.77 6.51 -26.30
N TRP A 555 3.78 6.02 -25.57
CA TRP A 555 5.14 6.56 -25.63
C TRP A 555 6.04 5.58 -26.39
N MET A 556 6.66 6.06 -27.47
CA MET A 556 7.52 5.29 -28.37
C MET A 556 8.85 6.00 -28.65
N THR A 557 9.23 6.98 -27.81
CA THR A 557 10.46 7.79 -27.98
C THR A 557 11.68 6.88 -28.13
N GLY A 558 12.51 7.13 -29.16
CA GLY A 558 13.76 6.41 -29.35
C GLY A 558 13.62 4.94 -29.76
N THR A 559 12.44 4.51 -30.16
CA THR A 559 12.20 3.16 -30.70
C THR A 559 12.50 3.06 -32.21
N GLN A 560 12.35 1.86 -32.79
CA GLN A 560 12.64 1.62 -34.20
C GLN A 560 11.39 1.70 -35.11
N ILE A 561 10.27 2.27 -34.61
CA ILE A 561 9.07 2.47 -35.41
C ILE A 561 9.34 3.45 -36.57
N SER A 562 8.63 3.28 -37.68
CA SER A 562 8.75 4.09 -38.90
C SER A 562 7.38 4.62 -39.36
N ASP A 563 7.35 5.26 -40.53
CA ASP A 563 6.11 5.71 -41.17
C ASP A 563 5.09 4.60 -41.41
N GLN A 564 5.52 3.32 -41.42
CA GLN A 564 4.61 2.18 -41.49
C GLN A 564 3.66 2.09 -40.27
N SER A 565 4.09 2.58 -39.10
CA SER A 565 3.28 2.63 -37.89
C SER A 565 2.23 3.73 -37.90
N VAL A 566 2.41 4.81 -38.66
CA VAL A 566 1.55 6.01 -38.62
C VAL A 566 0.09 5.68 -38.87
N THR A 567 -0.20 4.94 -39.95
CA THR A 567 -1.59 4.55 -40.29
C THR A 567 -2.23 3.64 -39.22
N ARG A 568 -1.42 2.83 -38.52
CA ARG A 568 -1.89 1.93 -37.46
C ARG A 568 -2.14 2.70 -36.16
N ILE A 569 -1.28 3.63 -35.80
CA ILE A 569 -1.46 4.54 -34.65
C ILE A 569 -2.76 5.32 -34.79
N LEU A 570 -3.04 5.88 -35.97
CA LEU A 570 -4.28 6.61 -36.23
C LEU A 570 -5.55 5.74 -36.16
N LYS A 571 -5.45 4.42 -36.20
CA LYS A 571 -6.57 3.49 -36.03
C LYS A 571 -6.87 3.12 -34.57
N ILE A 572 -6.05 3.55 -33.60
CA ILE A 572 -6.32 3.32 -32.17
C ILE A 572 -7.46 4.26 -31.73
N PRO A 573 -8.65 3.73 -31.36
CA PRO A 573 -9.86 4.55 -31.28
C PRO A 573 -9.86 5.63 -30.19
N GLU A 574 -9.26 5.33 -29.03
CA GLU A 574 -9.28 6.21 -27.86
C GLU A 574 -7.97 6.98 -27.66
N LEU A 575 -7.05 6.92 -28.63
CA LEU A 575 -5.73 7.54 -28.50
C LEU A 575 -5.82 9.07 -28.44
N LYS A 576 -5.31 9.65 -27.36
CA LYS A 576 -5.29 11.10 -27.10
C LYS A 576 -3.89 11.70 -27.17
N SER A 577 -2.87 10.88 -26.89
CA SER A 577 -1.49 11.34 -26.85
C SER A 577 -0.55 10.26 -27.38
N VAL A 578 0.41 10.68 -28.23
CA VAL A 578 1.47 9.82 -28.76
C VAL A 578 2.79 10.56 -28.81
N ASP A 579 3.87 9.92 -28.34
CA ASP A 579 5.24 10.43 -28.52
C ASP A 579 6.02 9.49 -29.46
N VAL A 580 6.45 10.01 -30.58
CA VAL A 580 7.25 9.30 -31.61
C VAL A 580 8.60 10.00 -31.86
N GLN A 581 9.06 10.82 -30.92
CA GLN A 581 10.34 11.51 -31.04
C GLN A 581 11.51 10.53 -31.13
N ARG A 582 12.55 10.93 -31.88
CA ARG A 582 13.77 10.12 -32.02
C ARG A 582 13.53 8.69 -32.53
N THR A 583 12.48 8.49 -33.31
CA THR A 583 12.18 7.25 -34.04
C THR A 583 12.55 7.39 -35.51
N ASN A 584 12.22 6.37 -36.34
CA ASN A 584 12.36 6.46 -37.79
C ASN A 584 11.10 7.03 -38.48
N VAL A 585 10.16 7.60 -37.70
CA VAL A 585 8.99 8.33 -38.26
C VAL A 585 9.50 9.65 -38.84
N SER A 586 9.22 9.88 -40.13
CA SER A 586 9.63 11.11 -40.82
C SER A 586 8.78 12.32 -40.38
N ASP A 587 9.26 13.53 -40.70
CA ASP A 587 8.47 14.77 -40.50
C ASP A 587 7.11 14.69 -41.21
N ALA A 588 7.04 14.05 -42.38
CA ALA A 588 5.78 13.80 -43.08
C ALA A 588 4.87 12.88 -42.30
N GLY A 589 5.40 11.82 -41.67
CA GLY A 589 4.67 10.92 -40.79
C GLY A 589 4.13 11.65 -39.54
N VAL A 590 4.93 12.53 -38.93
CA VAL A 590 4.48 13.36 -37.79
C VAL A 590 3.35 14.29 -38.20
N ILE A 591 3.45 14.97 -39.35
CA ILE A 591 2.37 15.81 -39.90
C ILE A 591 1.12 14.97 -40.15
N GLN A 592 1.25 13.75 -40.69
CA GLN A 592 0.12 12.85 -40.91
C GLN A 592 -0.57 12.47 -39.59
N LEU A 593 0.17 12.22 -38.51
CA LEU A 593 -0.40 11.99 -37.17
C LEU A 593 -1.18 13.20 -36.66
N GLN A 594 -0.62 14.40 -36.81
CA GLN A 594 -1.24 15.66 -36.38
C GLN A 594 -2.52 16.00 -37.16
N VAL A 595 -2.53 15.77 -38.47
CA VAL A 595 -3.68 16.06 -39.34
C VAL A 595 -4.72 14.96 -39.27
N GLY A 596 -4.31 13.70 -39.24
CA GLY A 596 -5.19 12.53 -39.23
C GLY A 596 -5.91 12.30 -37.90
N GLY A 597 -5.35 12.78 -36.79
CA GLY A 597 -5.92 12.73 -35.45
C GLY A 597 -6.31 14.13 -34.96
N ALA A 598 -7.47 14.65 -35.31
CA ALA A 598 -7.91 16.03 -35.04
C ALA A 598 -7.83 16.46 -33.55
N GLN A 599 -7.74 15.50 -32.60
CA GLN A 599 -7.58 15.74 -31.16
C GLN A 599 -6.34 15.02 -30.57
N LEU A 600 -5.49 14.47 -31.44
CA LEU A 600 -4.31 13.73 -31.00
C LEU A 600 -3.18 14.70 -30.65
N ASN A 601 -2.69 14.64 -29.41
CA ASN A 601 -1.51 15.36 -28.97
C ASN A 601 -0.26 14.58 -29.39
N VAL A 602 0.44 15.07 -30.41
CA VAL A 602 1.65 14.43 -30.95
C VAL A 602 2.88 15.08 -30.38
N ASN A 603 3.80 14.29 -29.81
CA ASN A 603 5.04 14.74 -29.19
C ASN A 603 4.83 15.84 -28.15
N PRO A 604 3.96 15.66 -27.15
CA PRO A 604 3.65 16.71 -26.19
C PRO A 604 4.88 17.08 -25.35
N LEU A 605 5.12 18.39 -25.19
CA LEU A 605 6.24 18.92 -24.42
C LEU A 605 6.20 18.51 -22.93
N GLU A 606 5.01 18.27 -22.40
CA GLU A 606 4.78 17.92 -20.98
C GLU A 606 5.23 16.50 -20.63
N LEU A 607 5.39 15.62 -21.61
CA LEU A 607 5.89 14.25 -21.41
C LEU A 607 7.41 14.19 -21.17
N ARG A 608 8.13 15.32 -21.27
CA ARG A 608 9.59 15.39 -21.04
C ARG A 608 9.98 15.63 -19.58
N THR A 609 9.03 15.96 -18.71
CA THR A 609 9.26 16.42 -17.33
C THR A 609 8.59 15.56 -16.26
N GLN A 610 8.02 14.42 -16.65
CA GLN A 610 7.42 13.48 -15.72
C GLN A 610 8.31 12.29 -15.39
#